data_ec347726dd0ae89581dc8365a260aa44
#
_entry.id   ec347726dd0ae89581dc8365a260aa44
#
_cell.length_a   1.000
_cell.length_b   1.000
_cell.length_c   1.000
_cell.angle_alpha   90.00
_cell.angle_beta   90.00
_cell.angle_gamma   90.00
#
_symmetry.space_group_name_H-M   'P 1'
#
loop_
_entity.id
_entity.type
_entity.pdbx_description
1 polymer ?
#
loop_
_entity_poly.entity_id
_entity_poly.type
_entity_poly.pdbx_seq_one_letter_code
_entity_poly.pdbx_strand_id
1 'polypeptide(L)'
;MICVSFKRNVAYDINHQTSEIPGLTSNPKIVKRMIVFVFGLPGTGKSFFASRLAKMIDASYLNSDMLRKELFAKRTYSYDEKKEVYDTMLSKAKEAIAISQNLVLDATFHKKETRDKFMKQLSDLDEVFYIEIHSAESTIKERLKKSRPYSEADFEVYKLIRQQWEPFNKPHLVLESTNNNIEEMLLKAARYLGWKNDTGTDK
;
A
#
# COMPACT_ATOMS: atom_id res chain seq x y z
N MET A 1 -25.89 6.30 46.85
CA MET A 1 -27.29 5.92 46.61
C MET A 1 -27.87 6.89 45.58
N ILE A 2 -27.78 6.61 44.30
CA ILE A 2 -28.75 7.01 43.27
C ILE A 2 -28.44 6.14 42.06
N CYS A 3 -29.37 5.26 41.80
CA CYS A 3 -29.42 4.36 40.63
C CYS A 3 -30.04 5.14 39.47
N VAL A 4 -29.45 5.16 38.30
CA VAL A 4 -30.17 5.54 37.07
C VAL A 4 -29.96 4.50 36.02
N SER A 5 -30.94 3.67 35.90
CA SER A 5 -31.18 2.73 34.78
C SER A 5 -31.61 3.51 33.54
N PHE A 6 -30.98 3.25 32.39
CA PHE A 6 -31.53 3.63 31.11
C PHE A 6 -31.50 2.43 30.14
N LYS A 7 -32.59 1.66 30.19
CA LYS A 7 -33.00 0.80 29.09
C LYS A 7 -33.76 1.65 28.06
N ARG A 8 -33.37 1.63 26.81
CA ARG A 8 -34.30 1.79 25.69
C ARG A 8 -33.88 0.89 24.51
N ASN A 9 -34.58 -0.23 24.42
CA ASN A 9 -34.76 -0.96 23.18
C ASN A 9 -35.54 -0.06 22.22
N VAL A 10 -35.01 0.15 21.02
CA VAL A 10 -35.80 0.59 19.87
C VAL A 10 -35.63 -0.48 18.82
N ALA A 11 -36.62 -1.36 18.74
CA ALA A 11 -36.84 -2.22 17.59
C ALA A 11 -37.31 -1.31 16.44
N TYR A 12 -36.50 -1.23 15.35
CA TYR A 12 -36.96 -0.66 14.09
C TYR A 12 -37.64 -1.75 13.26
N ASP A 13 -38.95 -1.63 13.17
CA ASP A 13 -39.79 -2.40 12.27
C ASP A 13 -39.47 -2.00 10.81
N ILE A 14 -38.89 -2.93 10.05
CA ILE A 14 -38.59 -2.72 8.62
C ILE A 14 -39.75 -3.29 7.82
N ASN A 15 -40.86 -2.54 7.75
CA ASN A 15 -41.87 -2.70 6.75
C ASN A 15 -42.26 -1.32 6.18
N HIS A 16 -41.44 -0.87 5.21
CA HIS A 16 -41.89 0.20 4.33
C HIS A 16 -41.62 -0.18 2.87
N GLN A 17 -42.73 -0.29 2.15
CA GLN A 17 -42.87 -0.47 0.72
C GLN A 17 -41.86 0.40 -0.06
N THR A 18 -40.97 -0.25 -0.80
CA THR A 18 -40.13 0.40 -1.82
C THR A 18 -41.03 0.74 -3.00
N SER A 19 -41.47 1.99 -3.09
CA SER A 19 -41.99 2.57 -4.34
C SER A 19 -40.80 2.72 -5.30
N GLU A 20 -40.77 1.93 -6.36
CA GLU A 20 -39.81 2.06 -7.46
C GLU A 20 -39.91 3.44 -8.08
N ILE A 21 -38.85 4.22 -8.01
CA ILE A 21 -38.68 5.46 -8.75
C ILE A 21 -38.18 5.08 -10.15
N PRO A 22 -38.99 5.26 -11.22
CA PRO A 22 -38.56 4.96 -12.58
C PRO A 22 -37.47 5.97 -13.00
N GLY A 23 -36.26 5.49 -13.25
CA GLY A 23 -35.19 6.31 -13.84
C GLY A 23 -33.81 6.22 -13.17
N LEU A 24 -33.63 5.49 -12.05
CA LEU A 24 -32.35 5.32 -11.42
C LEU A 24 -31.82 3.87 -11.58
N THR A 25 -31.54 3.48 -12.83
CA THR A 25 -30.69 2.31 -13.08
C THR A 25 -29.22 2.73 -13.18
N SER A 26 -28.69 3.34 -12.14
CA SER A 26 -27.25 3.29 -11.94
C SER A 26 -26.98 2.04 -11.08
N ASN A 27 -26.67 0.92 -11.72
CA ASN A 27 -25.95 -0.14 -11.04
C ASN A 27 -24.79 0.53 -10.27
N PRO A 28 -24.70 0.37 -8.94
CA PRO A 28 -23.53 0.87 -8.23
C PRO A 28 -22.33 0.19 -8.92
N LYS A 29 -21.50 0.98 -9.62
CA LYS A 29 -20.18 0.52 -10.09
C LYS A 29 -19.54 -0.12 -8.87
N ILE A 30 -19.39 -1.44 -8.88
CA ILE A 30 -18.61 -2.14 -7.84
C ILE A 30 -17.21 -1.58 -8.02
N VAL A 31 -16.85 -0.59 -7.22
CA VAL A 31 -15.50 -0.04 -7.20
C VAL A 31 -14.64 -1.12 -6.57
N LYS A 32 -13.94 -1.86 -7.42
CA LYS A 32 -12.99 -2.89 -6.97
C LYS A 32 -11.92 -2.22 -6.11
N ARG A 33 -11.76 -2.72 -4.90
CA ARG A 33 -10.76 -2.23 -3.95
C ARG A 33 -9.44 -2.87 -4.25
N MET A 34 -8.39 -2.08 -4.31
CA MET A 34 -7.04 -2.56 -4.57
C MET A 34 -6.12 -2.26 -3.41
N ILE A 35 -5.36 -3.28 -2.98
CA ILE A 35 -4.19 -3.08 -2.14
C ILE A 35 -2.97 -3.46 -2.94
N VAL A 36 -2.09 -2.50 -3.14
CA VAL A 36 -0.88 -2.68 -3.92
C VAL A 36 0.33 -2.64 -2.99
N PHE A 37 1.03 -3.75 -2.88
CA PHE A 37 2.34 -3.80 -2.22
C PHE A 37 3.42 -3.40 -3.21
N VAL A 38 4.12 -2.31 -2.91
CA VAL A 38 5.33 -1.90 -3.64
C VAL A 38 6.52 -2.17 -2.74
N PHE A 39 7.40 -3.06 -3.16
CA PHE A 39 8.52 -3.50 -2.35
C PHE A 39 9.81 -3.58 -3.16
N GLY A 40 10.94 -3.75 -2.47
CA GLY A 40 12.26 -3.79 -3.10
C GLY A 40 13.34 -3.22 -2.18
N LEU A 41 14.59 -3.39 -2.57
CA LEU A 41 15.76 -2.97 -1.80
C LEU A 41 15.85 -1.45 -1.61
N PRO A 42 16.56 -0.95 -0.60
CA PRO A 42 16.86 0.48 -0.47
C PRO A 42 17.52 1.03 -1.76
N GLY A 43 17.12 2.23 -2.16
CA GLY A 43 17.69 2.89 -3.36
C GLY A 43 17.12 2.46 -4.71
N THR A 44 16.25 1.43 -4.79
CA THR A 44 15.65 0.98 -6.06
C THR A 44 14.67 1.98 -6.68
N GLY A 45 14.19 2.99 -5.93
CA GLY A 45 13.22 3.95 -6.43
C GLY A 45 11.76 3.61 -6.13
N LYS A 46 11.51 2.59 -5.28
CA LYS A 46 10.16 2.14 -4.93
C LYS A 46 9.24 3.26 -4.45
N SER A 47 9.71 4.15 -3.56
CA SER A 47 8.89 5.23 -2.99
C SER A 47 8.54 6.31 -4.02
N PHE A 48 9.46 6.57 -4.96
CA PHE A 48 9.21 7.48 -6.07
C PHE A 48 8.14 6.93 -7.03
N PHE A 49 8.17 5.64 -7.29
CA PHE A 49 7.16 4.93 -8.07
C PHE A 49 5.84 4.83 -7.31
N ALA A 50 5.86 4.32 -6.07
CA ALA A 50 4.67 4.05 -5.27
C ALA A 50 3.81 5.28 -5.03
N SER A 51 4.43 6.44 -4.73
CA SER A 51 3.71 7.69 -4.54
C SER A 51 3.02 8.20 -5.82
N ARG A 52 3.59 7.92 -7.00
CA ARG A 52 2.98 8.25 -8.30
C ARG A 52 1.89 7.28 -8.68
N LEU A 53 2.11 5.99 -8.44
CA LEU A 53 1.09 4.98 -8.62
C LEU A 53 -0.14 5.28 -7.78
N ALA A 54 0.04 5.61 -6.50
CA ALA A 54 -1.06 5.95 -5.60
C ALA A 54 -1.90 7.12 -6.13
N LYS A 55 -1.24 8.17 -6.65
CA LYS A 55 -1.94 9.30 -7.29
C LYS A 55 -2.69 8.87 -8.55
N MET A 56 -2.09 8.00 -9.37
CA MET A 56 -2.68 7.55 -10.62
C MET A 56 -3.95 6.73 -10.42
N ILE A 57 -3.99 5.89 -9.37
CA ILE A 57 -5.11 4.99 -9.10
C ILE A 57 -6.06 5.52 -7.99
N ASP A 58 -5.93 6.77 -7.62
CA ASP A 58 -6.68 7.41 -6.54
C ASP A 58 -6.67 6.57 -5.25
N ALA A 59 -5.47 6.26 -4.78
CA ALA A 59 -5.22 5.45 -3.59
C ALA A 59 -4.54 6.25 -2.49
N SER A 60 -4.82 5.88 -1.24
CA SER A 60 -3.99 6.30 -0.11
C SER A 60 -2.57 5.73 -0.25
N TYR A 61 -1.60 6.50 0.18
CA TYR A 61 -0.19 6.13 0.16
C TYR A 61 0.35 5.96 1.57
N LEU A 62 0.82 4.77 1.91
CA LEU A 62 1.39 4.46 3.21
C LEU A 62 2.83 3.94 3.06
N ASN A 63 3.77 4.74 3.54
CA ASN A 63 5.21 4.46 3.46
C ASN A 63 5.79 4.16 4.84
N SER A 64 6.57 3.08 4.95
CA SER A 64 7.15 2.62 6.23
C SER A 64 8.15 3.60 6.84
N ASP A 65 8.93 4.32 6.01
CA ASP A 65 9.92 5.29 6.51
C ASP A 65 9.24 6.58 7.00
N MET A 66 8.15 7.01 6.34
CA MET A 66 7.32 8.13 6.80
C MET A 66 6.65 7.79 8.12
N LEU A 67 6.01 6.64 8.19
CA LEU A 67 5.35 6.16 9.40
C LEU A 67 6.33 6.03 10.57
N ARG A 68 7.55 5.53 10.32
CA ARG A 68 8.60 5.47 11.33
C ARG A 68 8.94 6.85 11.90
N LYS A 69 8.99 7.88 11.05
CA LYS A 69 9.22 9.25 11.51
C LYS A 69 8.08 9.82 12.34
N GLU A 70 6.85 9.39 12.06
CA GLU A 70 5.68 9.78 12.86
C GLU A 70 5.70 9.11 14.24
N LEU A 71 6.05 7.81 14.29
CA LEU A 71 6.04 7.02 15.52
C LEU A 71 7.23 7.30 16.45
N PHE A 72 8.41 7.59 15.88
CA PHE A 72 9.66 7.67 16.65
C PHE A 72 10.43 8.96 16.40
N ALA A 73 10.56 9.79 17.44
CA ALA A 73 11.39 11.01 17.40
C ALA A 73 12.88 10.66 17.19
N LYS A 74 13.36 9.56 17.82
CA LYS A 74 14.70 8.99 17.63
C LYS A 74 14.57 7.58 17.08
N ARG A 75 15.13 7.35 15.90
CA ARG A 75 15.06 6.07 15.18
C ARG A 75 16.29 5.23 15.49
N THR A 76 16.05 3.99 15.88
CA THR A 76 17.11 3.01 16.23
C THR A 76 17.17 1.87 15.23
N TYR A 77 16.14 1.68 14.42
CA TYR A 77 15.97 0.57 13.48
C TYR A 77 16.09 -0.82 14.17
N SER A 78 15.82 -0.87 15.49
CA SER A 78 15.76 -2.10 16.26
C SER A 78 14.68 -3.06 15.73
N TYR A 79 14.71 -4.30 16.18
CA TYR A 79 13.69 -5.29 15.86
C TYR A 79 12.29 -4.82 16.30
N ASP A 80 12.17 -4.34 17.54
CA ASP A 80 10.90 -3.89 18.12
C ASP A 80 10.33 -2.67 17.37
N GLU A 81 11.18 -1.70 17.05
CA GLU A 81 10.80 -0.55 16.23
C GLU A 81 10.31 -0.97 14.85
N LYS A 82 11.02 -1.91 14.19
CA LYS A 82 10.57 -2.45 12.89
C LYS A 82 9.23 -3.16 13.02
N LYS A 83 9.06 -3.96 14.07
CA LYS A 83 7.82 -4.67 14.35
C LYS A 83 6.66 -3.69 14.52
N GLU A 84 6.82 -2.65 15.34
CA GLU A 84 5.80 -1.64 15.60
C GLU A 84 5.40 -0.87 14.32
N VAL A 85 6.37 -0.48 13.49
CA VAL A 85 6.10 0.16 12.18
C VAL A 85 5.24 -0.74 11.31
N TYR A 86 5.60 -2.02 11.16
CA TYR A 86 4.83 -2.93 10.32
C TYR A 86 3.46 -3.29 10.91
N ASP A 87 3.34 -3.39 12.24
CA ASP A 87 2.06 -3.63 12.89
C ASP A 87 1.11 -2.44 12.70
N THR A 88 1.63 -1.22 12.82
CA THR A 88 0.87 0.00 12.55
C THR A 88 0.49 0.13 11.07
N MET A 89 1.41 -0.22 10.14
CA MET A 89 1.07 -0.28 8.72
C MET A 89 -0.09 -1.25 8.45
N LEU A 90 -0.07 -2.41 9.08
CA LEU A 90 -1.12 -3.41 8.92
C LEU A 90 -2.47 -2.93 9.48
N SER A 91 -2.47 -2.24 10.63
CA SER A 91 -3.68 -1.63 11.19
C SER A 91 -4.27 -0.59 10.24
N LYS A 92 -3.44 0.35 9.76
CA LYS A 92 -3.86 1.36 8.78
C LYS A 92 -4.35 0.74 7.46
N ALA A 93 -3.75 -0.37 7.02
CA ALA A 93 -4.25 -1.11 5.86
C ALA A 93 -5.66 -1.67 6.09
N LYS A 94 -5.92 -2.25 7.25
CA LYS A 94 -7.27 -2.75 7.60
C LYS A 94 -8.30 -1.62 7.70
N GLU A 95 -7.91 -0.47 8.22
CA GLU A 95 -8.77 0.72 8.28
C GLU A 95 -9.16 1.20 6.87
N ALA A 96 -8.19 1.31 5.95
CA ALA A 96 -8.43 1.70 4.56
C ALA A 96 -9.39 0.72 3.86
N ILE A 97 -9.23 -0.57 4.13
CA ILE A 97 -10.12 -1.62 3.63
C ILE A 97 -11.54 -1.43 4.16
N ALA A 98 -11.69 -1.19 5.45
CA ALA A 98 -13.00 -1.05 6.10
C ALA A 98 -13.82 0.11 5.49
N ILE A 99 -13.16 1.17 5.03
CA ILE A 99 -13.79 2.32 4.37
C ILE A 99 -13.78 2.23 2.84
N SER A 100 -13.45 1.06 2.28
CA SER A 100 -13.45 0.80 0.82
C SER A 100 -12.48 1.67 0.02
N GLN A 101 -11.34 2.02 0.59
CA GLN A 101 -10.33 2.85 -0.04
C GLN A 101 -9.22 2.00 -0.70
N ASN A 102 -8.79 2.39 -1.90
CA ASN A 102 -7.57 1.85 -2.51
C ASN A 102 -6.35 2.23 -1.68
N LEU A 103 -5.35 1.36 -1.60
CA LEU A 103 -4.16 1.59 -0.80
C LEU A 103 -2.89 1.10 -1.51
N VAL A 104 -1.85 1.93 -1.49
CA VAL A 104 -0.49 1.56 -1.89
C VAL A 104 0.39 1.50 -0.64
N LEU A 105 0.90 0.31 -0.34
CA LEU A 105 1.85 0.04 0.74
C LEU A 105 3.27 0.05 0.19
N ASP A 106 4.11 0.95 0.70
CA ASP A 106 5.52 1.09 0.29
C ASP A 106 6.44 0.77 1.47
N ALA A 107 7.15 -0.34 1.37
CA ALA A 107 8.17 -0.73 2.32
C ALA A 107 9.21 -1.68 1.67
N THR A 108 10.28 -1.97 2.38
CA THR A 108 11.27 -2.92 1.88
C THR A 108 10.72 -4.34 1.81
N PHE A 109 9.94 -4.79 2.79
CA PHE A 109 9.33 -6.12 2.88
C PHE A 109 10.31 -7.27 2.58
N HIS A 110 11.57 -7.16 3.05
CA HIS A 110 12.63 -8.12 2.71
C HIS A 110 12.47 -9.49 3.38
N LYS A 111 11.72 -9.57 4.49
CA LYS A 111 11.48 -10.82 5.23
C LYS A 111 10.17 -11.49 4.80
N LYS A 112 10.25 -12.81 4.56
CA LYS A 112 9.10 -13.64 4.21
C LYS A 112 8.03 -13.60 5.32
N GLU A 113 8.45 -13.70 6.59
CA GLU A 113 7.55 -13.65 7.75
C GLU A 113 6.67 -12.39 7.74
N THR A 114 7.29 -11.21 7.51
CA THR A 114 6.55 -9.95 7.42
C THR A 114 5.53 -9.97 6.29
N ARG A 115 5.93 -10.42 5.09
CA ARG A 115 5.04 -10.54 3.94
C ARG A 115 3.89 -11.52 4.21
N ASP A 116 4.19 -12.69 4.76
CA ASP A 116 3.20 -13.72 5.09
C ASP A 116 2.17 -13.21 6.11
N LYS A 117 2.62 -12.43 7.12
CA LYS A 117 1.74 -11.80 8.09
C LYS A 117 0.73 -10.87 7.41
N PHE A 118 1.19 -9.99 6.52
CA PHE A 118 0.30 -9.10 5.78
C PHE A 118 -0.65 -9.89 4.87
N MET A 119 -0.13 -10.85 4.10
CA MET A 119 -0.94 -11.68 3.23
C MET A 119 -2.04 -12.42 3.97
N LYS A 120 -1.71 -13.04 5.12
CA LYS A 120 -2.69 -13.77 5.95
C LYS A 120 -3.76 -12.83 6.52
N GLN A 121 -3.39 -11.62 6.91
CA GLN A 121 -4.31 -10.67 7.54
C GLN A 121 -5.18 -9.91 6.53
N LEU A 122 -4.80 -9.94 5.25
CA LEU A 122 -5.48 -9.26 4.15
C LEU A 122 -6.02 -10.26 3.11
N SER A 123 -6.08 -11.57 3.45
CA SER A 123 -6.45 -12.66 2.53
C SER A 123 -7.90 -12.62 2.03
N ASP A 124 -8.78 -11.97 2.79
CA ASP A 124 -10.21 -11.91 2.47
C ASP A 124 -10.53 -10.81 1.42
N LEU A 125 -9.48 -10.22 0.85
CA LEU A 125 -9.61 -9.17 -0.16
C LEU A 125 -9.40 -9.74 -1.56
N ASP A 126 -10.32 -9.44 -2.44
CA ASP A 126 -10.33 -9.98 -3.80
C ASP A 126 -9.20 -9.42 -4.68
N GLU A 127 -8.58 -8.28 -4.33
CA GLU A 127 -7.60 -7.61 -5.19
C GLU A 127 -6.35 -7.12 -4.43
N VAL A 128 -5.46 -8.06 -4.12
CA VAL A 128 -4.12 -7.74 -3.58
C VAL A 128 -3.07 -7.94 -4.67
N PHE A 129 -2.33 -6.89 -4.98
CA PHE A 129 -1.31 -6.87 -6.01
C PHE A 129 0.08 -6.68 -5.41
N TYR A 130 1.09 -7.27 -6.05
CA TYR A 130 2.47 -7.21 -5.61
C TYR A 130 3.36 -6.68 -6.74
N ILE A 131 4.12 -5.62 -6.47
CA ILE A 131 5.04 -4.99 -7.43
C ILE A 131 6.41 -4.89 -6.78
N GLU A 132 7.38 -5.61 -7.34
CA GLU A 132 8.76 -5.55 -6.90
C GLU A 132 9.56 -4.57 -7.76
N ILE A 133 10.28 -3.64 -7.14
CA ILE A 133 11.09 -2.65 -7.83
C ILE A 133 12.56 -3.02 -7.73
N HIS A 134 13.16 -3.29 -8.88
CA HIS A 134 14.59 -3.52 -9.05
C HIS A 134 15.28 -2.31 -9.64
N SER A 135 16.59 -2.26 -9.53
CA SER A 135 17.45 -1.31 -10.24
C SER A 135 18.87 -1.85 -10.28
N ALA A 136 19.66 -1.46 -11.28
CA ALA A 136 21.07 -1.79 -11.33
C ALA A 136 21.82 -1.27 -10.11
N GLU A 137 22.75 -2.05 -9.58
CA GLU A 137 23.50 -1.69 -8.36
C GLU A 137 24.27 -0.37 -8.50
N SER A 138 24.79 -0.06 -9.69
CA SER A 138 25.42 1.23 -9.98
C SER A 138 24.43 2.38 -9.79
N THR A 139 23.20 2.26 -10.28
CA THR A 139 22.13 3.25 -10.12
C THR A 139 21.75 3.40 -8.65
N ILE A 140 21.62 2.29 -7.93
CA ILE A 140 21.33 2.29 -6.49
C ILE A 140 22.43 3.05 -5.74
N LYS A 141 23.71 2.74 -6.01
CA LYS A 141 24.86 3.40 -5.38
C LYS A 141 24.86 4.91 -5.60
N GLU A 142 24.55 5.36 -6.82
CA GLU A 142 24.46 6.79 -7.13
C GLU A 142 23.27 7.46 -6.40
N ARG A 143 22.12 6.81 -6.36
CA ARG A 143 20.93 7.33 -5.66
C ARG A 143 21.14 7.42 -4.15
N LEU A 144 21.86 6.47 -3.56
CA LEU A 144 22.11 6.42 -2.13
C LEU A 144 23.18 7.44 -1.65
N LYS A 145 23.95 8.05 -2.54
CA LYS A 145 24.82 9.20 -2.21
C LYS A 145 24.04 10.47 -1.89
N LYS A 146 22.79 10.58 -2.36
CA LYS A 146 21.96 11.77 -2.16
C LYS A 146 21.11 11.64 -0.91
N SER A 147 21.04 12.69 -0.10
CA SER A 147 20.10 12.75 1.01
C SER A 147 18.67 12.60 0.53
N ARG A 148 17.85 11.89 1.28
CA ARG A 148 16.45 11.62 0.96
C ARG A 148 15.57 12.03 2.14
N PRO A 149 14.37 12.61 1.89
CA PRO A 149 13.55 13.23 2.94
C PRO A 149 13.14 12.27 4.06
N TYR A 150 12.93 11.00 3.73
CA TYR A 150 12.33 10.04 4.68
C TYR A 150 13.20 8.82 4.96
N SER A 151 14.19 8.51 4.14
CA SER A 151 15.03 7.32 4.29
C SER A 151 16.48 7.68 4.62
N GLU A 152 17.04 7.04 5.64
CA GLU A 152 18.43 7.19 6.08
C GLU A 152 19.33 6.06 5.57
N ALA A 153 18.77 5.13 4.77
CA ALA A 153 19.54 4.01 4.26
C ALA A 153 20.65 4.50 3.31
N ASP A 154 21.88 4.12 3.60
CA ASP A 154 23.06 4.28 2.76
C ASP A 154 23.38 2.99 1.96
N PHE A 155 24.56 2.94 1.33
CA PHE A 155 24.95 1.78 0.55
C PHE A 155 25.32 0.57 1.41
N GLU A 156 25.79 0.77 2.65
CA GLU A 156 26.06 -0.32 3.59
C GLU A 156 24.75 -0.97 4.05
N VAL A 157 23.74 -0.16 4.34
CA VAL A 157 22.39 -0.66 4.65
C VAL A 157 21.80 -1.43 3.46
N TYR A 158 22.01 -0.96 2.23
CA TYR A 158 21.60 -1.69 1.03
C TYR A 158 22.25 -3.08 0.97
N LYS A 159 23.58 -3.18 1.17
CA LYS A 159 24.29 -4.47 1.15
C LYS A 159 23.78 -5.42 2.21
N LEU A 160 23.59 -4.91 3.43
CA LEU A 160 23.06 -5.70 4.55
C LEU A 160 21.65 -6.26 4.24
N ILE A 161 20.75 -5.42 3.77
CA ILE A 161 19.37 -5.82 3.44
C ILE A 161 19.36 -6.79 2.25
N ARG A 162 20.23 -6.59 1.25
CA ARG A 162 20.37 -7.50 0.11
C ARG A 162 20.81 -8.91 0.56
N GLN A 163 21.73 -9.01 1.52
CA GLN A 163 22.15 -10.32 2.08
C GLN A 163 21.01 -11.00 2.86
N GLN A 164 20.13 -10.22 3.46
CA GLN A 164 18.98 -10.70 4.23
C GLN A 164 17.71 -10.86 3.41
N TRP A 165 17.77 -10.58 2.10
CA TRP A 165 16.64 -10.66 1.22
C TRP A 165 16.14 -12.09 1.08
N GLU A 166 14.87 -12.29 1.38
CA GLU A 166 14.19 -13.56 1.17
C GLU A 166 13.32 -13.46 -0.09
N PRO A 167 13.52 -14.33 -1.11
CA PRO A 167 12.79 -14.25 -2.37
C PRO A 167 11.27 -14.25 -2.19
N PHE A 168 10.57 -13.57 -3.09
CA PHE A 168 9.12 -13.58 -3.14
C PHE A 168 8.66 -14.51 -4.25
N ASN A 169 8.06 -15.66 -3.85
CA ASN A 169 7.76 -16.78 -4.75
C ASN A 169 6.30 -16.81 -5.25
N LYS A 170 5.53 -15.72 -5.05
CA LYS A 170 4.18 -15.61 -5.60
C LYS A 170 4.20 -14.83 -6.91
N PRO A 171 3.19 -15.03 -7.80
CA PRO A 171 3.05 -14.20 -8.98
C PRO A 171 3.01 -12.72 -8.62
N HIS A 172 3.86 -11.92 -9.26
CA HIS A 172 3.97 -10.49 -9.02
C HIS A 172 4.57 -9.78 -10.24
N LEU A 173 4.38 -8.49 -10.32
CA LEU A 173 5.02 -7.65 -11.33
C LEU A 173 6.41 -7.23 -10.86
N VAL A 174 7.43 -7.47 -11.69
CA VAL A 174 8.79 -6.97 -11.46
C VAL A 174 9.04 -5.82 -12.42
N LEU A 175 9.46 -4.67 -11.88
CA LEU A 175 9.78 -3.47 -12.64
C LEU A 175 11.22 -3.06 -12.42
N GLU A 176 11.97 -2.87 -13.48
CA GLU A 176 13.29 -2.26 -13.42
C GLU A 176 13.16 -0.74 -13.45
N SER A 177 13.72 -0.08 -12.44
CA SER A 177 13.72 1.37 -12.30
C SER A 177 15.04 1.96 -12.76
N THR A 178 14.97 2.82 -13.76
CA THR A 178 16.06 3.70 -14.19
C THR A 178 15.77 5.15 -13.76
N ASN A 179 16.62 6.10 -14.20
CA ASN A 179 16.39 7.51 -13.87
C ASN A 179 15.31 8.18 -14.74
N ASN A 180 14.91 7.54 -15.84
CA ASN A 180 14.10 8.18 -16.89
C ASN A 180 12.87 7.37 -17.34
N ASN A 181 12.52 6.25 -16.66
CA ASN A 181 11.48 5.34 -17.16
C ASN A 181 10.20 5.27 -16.30
N ILE A 182 9.94 6.28 -15.48
CA ILE A 182 8.80 6.28 -14.56
C ILE A 182 7.46 6.10 -15.29
N GLU A 183 7.27 6.75 -16.42
CA GLU A 183 6.02 6.66 -17.19
C GLU A 183 5.80 5.25 -17.72
N GLU A 184 6.86 4.59 -18.23
CA GLU A 184 6.79 3.20 -18.67
C GLU A 184 6.44 2.26 -17.49
N MET A 185 7.04 2.48 -16.32
CA MET A 185 6.75 1.70 -15.13
C MET A 185 5.28 1.85 -14.70
N LEU A 186 4.75 3.07 -14.70
CA LEU A 186 3.35 3.34 -14.38
C LEU A 186 2.39 2.70 -15.38
N LEU A 187 2.69 2.76 -16.68
CA LEU A 187 1.89 2.09 -17.73
C LEU A 187 1.87 0.56 -17.55
N LYS A 188 3.02 -0.06 -17.24
CA LYS A 188 3.09 -1.49 -16.95
C LYS A 188 2.28 -1.86 -15.71
N ALA A 189 2.36 -1.05 -14.65
CA ALA A 189 1.59 -1.24 -13.44
C ALA A 189 0.07 -1.08 -13.69
N ALA A 190 -0.35 -0.07 -14.44
CA ALA A 190 -1.76 0.13 -14.80
C ALA A 190 -2.34 -1.10 -15.51
N ARG A 191 -1.61 -1.65 -16.48
CA ARG A 191 -2.00 -2.89 -17.20
C ARG A 191 -2.10 -4.08 -16.25
N TYR A 192 -1.11 -4.25 -15.37
CA TYR A 192 -1.07 -5.33 -14.39
C TYR A 192 -2.24 -5.26 -13.39
N LEU A 193 -2.60 -4.05 -12.97
CA LEU A 193 -3.72 -3.78 -12.06
C LEU A 193 -5.10 -3.83 -12.76
N GLY A 194 -5.15 -3.95 -14.09
CA GLY A 194 -6.38 -3.79 -14.85
C GLY A 194 -6.99 -2.38 -14.72
N TRP A 195 -6.15 -1.38 -14.36
CA TRP A 195 -6.59 -0.01 -14.17
C TRP A 195 -6.87 0.66 -15.52
N LYS A 196 -8.10 1.16 -15.68
CA LYS A 196 -8.49 1.98 -16.83
C LYS A 196 -8.73 3.41 -16.33
N ASN A 197 -8.05 4.37 -16.91
CA ASN A 197 -8.41 5.76 -16.70
C ASN A 197 -9.80 5.98 -17.30
N ASP A 198 -10.82 6.09 -16.48
CA ASP A 198 -12.13 6.61 -16.88
C ASP A 198 -12.02 8.14 -17.10
N THR A 199 -11.07 8.60 -17.90
CA THR A 199 -11.17 9.93 -18.49
C THR A 199 -12.20 9.80 -19.61
N GLY A 200 -13.45 10.09 -19.26
CA GLY A 200 -14.55 10.15 -20.23
C GLY A 200 -14.25 11.15 -21.34
N THR A 201 -13.71 10.66 -22.42
CA THR A 201 -13.67 11.32 -23.73
C THR A 201 -13.86 10.26 -24.80
N ASP A 202 -15.05 9.63 -24.80
CA ASP A 202 -15.63 9.22 -26.07
C ASP A 202 -16.42 10.43 -26.59
N LYS A 203 -15.80 11.14 -27.50
CA LYS A 203 -16.49 12.02 -28.45
C LYS A 203 -16.49 11.33 -29.79
#